data_6d3f9484e09b0a6b8f70d66a490a45f3
#
_entry.id   6d3f9484e09b0a6b8f70d66a490a45f3
#
_cell.length_a   1.000
_cell.length_b   1.000
_cell.length_c   1.000
_cell.angle_alpha   90.00
_cell.angle_beta   90.00
_cell.angle_gamma   90.00
#
_symmetry.space_group_name_H-M   'P 1'
#
loop_
_entity.id
_entity.type
_entity.pdbx_description
1 polymer ?
#
loop_
_entity_poly.entity_id
_entity_poly.type
_entity_poly.pdbx_seq_one_letter_code
_entity_poly.pdbx_strand_id
1 'polypeptide(L)'
;LGVLMSAGAAYYVLRRVDWNAMAGLKTDFHFEYLALFALTYAFMQASFSLRWYMMNEGAGGYAASVAATMLAAGGNALLPARGGDILRMVYFKQKTGQPVTVSAVRALLEKGMDLPVLLSTVLITYSSFQKDLRILMVPVAMLVVILAVVAFVQVRPDILNNLISRLERFFRKDAQDRSSVRYMPSFPYLWRTFAVTMFMWYVPVALSYGAFLLFVGIEPDLTSVLVLIMFAALGVAVPSAPSGLGVFHASMASAFEILGHGW
;
A
#
# COMPACT_ATOMS: atom_id res chain seq x y z
N LEU A 1 6.43 16.65 -12.99
CA LEU A 1 6.73 16.82 -11.57
C LEU A 1 7.38 15.55 -10.98
N GLY A 2 6.76 14.36 -11.12
CA GLY A 2 7.26 13.10 -10.54
C GLY A 2 8.69 12.73 -10.97
N VAL A 3 9.04 12.91 -12.26
CA VAL A 3 10.41 12.66 -12.76
C VAL A 3 11.42 13.60 -12.13
N LEU A 4 11.07 14.89 -11.95
CA LEU A 4 11.95 15.86 -11.28
C LEU A 4 12.15 15.53 -9.81
N MET A 5 11.10 15.12 -9.10
CA MET A 5 11.18 14.66 -7.71
C MET A 5 12.07 13.43 -7.60
N SER A 6 11.91 12.45 -8.50
CA SER A 6 12.73 11.25 -8.53
C SER A 6 14.20 11.55 -8.84
N ALA A 7 14.48 12.43 -9.80
CA ALA A 7 15.84 12.84 -10.11
C ALA A 7 16.50 13.57 -8.92
N GLY A 8 15.78 14.47 -8.26
CA GLY A 8 16.26 15.16 -7.06
C GLY A 8 16.54 14.20 -5.90
N ALA A 9 15.63 13.26 -5.66
CA ALA A 9 15.78 12.25 -4.61
C ALA A 9 16.93 11.26 -4.93
N ALA A 10 17.05 10.82 -6.18
CA ALA A 10 18.17 9.99 -6.61
C ALA A 10 19.51 10.71 -6.46
N TYR A 11 19.58 11.98 -6.87
CA TYR A 11 20.77 12.81 -6.68
C TYR A 11 21.13 12.95 -5.19
N TYR A 12 20.14 13.20 -4.32
CA TYR A 12 20.33 13.28 -2.88
C TYR A 12 20.93 11.99 -2.30
N VAL A 13 20.40 10.82 -2.68
CA VAL A 13 20.92 9.52 -2.23
C VAL A 13 22.33 9.31 -2.77
N LEU A 14 22.55 9.44 -4.08
CA LEU A 14 23.84 9.17 -4.72
C LEU A 14 24.97 10.08 -4.20
N ARG A 15 24.64 11.30 -3.81
CA ARG A 15 25.62 12.24 -3.24
C ARG A 15 26.08 11.84 -1.83
N ARG A 16 25.24 11.09 -1.09
CA ARG A 16 25.56 10.64 0.27
C ARG A 16 26.23 9.26 0.32
N VAL A 17 26.18 8.52 -0.78
CA VAL A 17 26.84 7.21 -0.85
C VAL A 17 28.35 7.39 -0.80
N ASP A 18 29.00 6.78 0.18
CA ASP A 18 30.45 6.63 0.19
C ASP A 18 30.84 5.50 -0.78
N TRP A 19 31.20 5.87 -2.00
CA TRP A 19 31.58 4.93 -3.04
C TRP A 19 32.85 4.12 -2.70
N ASN A 20 33.75 4.66 -1.85
CA ASN A 20 34.94 3.95 -1.41
C ASN A 20 34.58 2.89 -0.36
N ALA A 21 33.68 3.22 0.56
CA ALA A 21 33.09 2.27 1.49
C ALA A 21 32.35 1.16 0.75
N MET A 22 31.55 1.51 -0.28
CA MET A 22 30.86 0.50 -1.12
C MET A 22 31.83 -0.45 -1.84
N ALA A 23 32.94 0.03 -2.34
CA ALA A 23 33.95 -0.81 -3.00
C ALA A 23 34.63 -1.79 -2.01
N GLY A 24 34.64 -1.43 -0.71
CA GLY A 24 35.16 -2.26 0.38
C GLY A 24 34.14 -3.13 1.09
N LEU A 25 32.83 -2.90 0.84
CA LEU A 25 31.77 -3.71 1.41
C LEU A 25 31.81 -5.13 0.86
N LYS A 26 32.52 -6.00 1.59
CA LYS A 26 32.10 -7.40 1.65
C LYS A 26 30.75 -7.38 2.36
N THR A 27 29.69 -7.23 1.58
CA THR A 27 28.33 -7.29 2.12
C THR A 27 28.13 -8.69 2.66
N ASP A 28 28.04 -8.81 3.96
CA ASP A 28 27.65 -10.03 4.65
C ASP A 28 26.13 -10.24 4.41
N PHE A 29 25.75 -10.39 3.13
CA PHE A 29 24.40 -10.79 2.79
C PHE A 29 24.20 -12.23 3.23
N HIS A 30 23.25 -12.44 4.09
CA HIS A 30 22.85 -13.75 4.58
C HIS A 30 21.90 -14.41 3.59
N PHE A 31 22.47 -15.02 2.55
CA PHE A 31 21.69 -15.65 1.47
C PHE A 31 20.76 -16.77 1.95
N GLU A 32 21.04 -17.35 3.12
CA GLU A 32 20.14 -18.30 3.79
C GLU A 32 18.77 -17.71 4.09
N TYR A 33 18.69 -16.39 4.31
CA TYR A 33 17.40 -15.70 4.53
C TYR A 33 16.69 -15.25 3.25
N LEU A 34 17.31 -15.40 2.08
CA LEU A 34 16.69 -15.06 0.80
C LEU A 34 15.41 -15.88 0.53
N ALA A 35 15.47 -17.17 0.86
CA ALA A 35 14.31 -18.05 0.72
C ALA A 35 13.17 -17.64 1.68
N LEU A 36 13.51 -17.26 2.92
CA LEU A 36 12.55 -16.74 3.89
C LEU A 36 11.93 -15.43 3.40
N PHE A 37 12.73 -14.50 2.90
CA PHE A 37 12.25 -13.24 2.33
C PHE A 37 11.31 -13.49 1.13
N ALA A 38 11.68 -14.37 0.20
CA ALA A 38 10.85 -14.71 -0.94
C ALA A 38 9.49 -15.33 -0.51
N LEU A 39 9.51 -16.21 0.50
CA LEU A 39 8.30 -16.85 1.04
C LEU A 39 7.38 -15.83 1.72
N THR A 40 7.93 -14.97 2.59
CA THR A 40 7.14 -13.93 3.28
C THR A 40 6.61 -12.89 2.28
N TYR A 41 7.38 -12.54 1.25
CA TYR A 41 6.94 -11.67 0.16
C TYR A 41 5.79 -12.31 -0.64
N ALA A 42 5.89 -13.60 -0.97
CA ALA A 42 4.80 -14.33 -1.65
C ALA A 42 3.53 -14.36 -0.77
N PHE A 43 3.67 -14.57 0.54
CA PHE A 43 2.57 -14.50 1.49
C PHE A 43 1.94 -13.10 1.56
N MET A 44 2.76 -12.06 1.55
CA MET A 44 2.31 -10.68 1.46
C MET A 44 1.49 -10.45 0.18
N GLN A 45 1.99 -10.88 -0.97
CA GLN A 45 1.29 -10.72 -2.25
C GLN A 45 -0.02 -11.53 -2.32
N ALA A 46 -0.05 -12.72 -1.73
CA ALA A 46 -1.28 -13.50 -1.58
C ALA A 46 -2.31 -12.74 -0.74
N SER A 47 -1.89 -12.09 0.34
CA SER A 47 -2.76 -11.29 1.21
C SER A 47 -3.31 -10.03 0.50
N PHE A 48 -2.51 -9.33 -0.31
CA PHE A 48 -2.98 -8.25 -1.18
C PHE A 48 -4.02 -8.75 -2.19
N SER A 49 -3.81 -9.94 -2.75
CA SER A 49 -4.74 -10.56 -3.68
C SER A 49 -6.05 -10.97 -3.01
N LEU A 50 -5.98 -11.48 -1.77
CA LEU A 50 -7.15 -11.81 -0.95
C LEU A 50 -7.97 -10.55 -0.63
N ARG A 51 -7.30 -9.45 -0.31
CA ARG A 51 -7.97 -8.16 -0.11
C ARG A 51 -8.72 -7.71 -1.36
N TRP A 52 -8.09 -7.77 -2.53
CA TRP A 52 -8.75 -7.44 -3.79
C TRP A 52 -9.94 -8.36 -4.10
N TYR A 53 -9.80 -9.66 -3.84
CA TYR A 53 -10.88 -10.63 -3.95
C TYR A 53 -12.07 -10.27 -3.06
N MET A 54 -11.83 -9.98 -1.79
CA MET A 54 -12.88 -9.56 -0.84
C MET A 54 -13.51 -8.23 -1.24
N MET A 55 -12.71 -7.24 -1.65
CA MET A 55 -13.19 -5.94 -2.11
C MET A 55 -14.13 -6.06 -3.32
N ASN A 56 -13.92 -7.07 -4.16
CA ASN A 56 -14.74 -7.33 -5.33
C ASN A 56 -15.81 -8.42 -5.11
N GLU A 57 -16.10 -8.76 -3.85
CA GLU A 57 -17.16 -9.71 -3.47
C GLU A 57 -16.98 -11.09 -4.15
N GLY A 58 -15.74 -11.49 -4.37
CA GLY A 58 -15.41 -12.76 -5.00
C GLY A 58 -15.51 -12.78 -6.53
N ALA A 59 -15.86 -11.67 -7.17
CA ALA A 59 -16.00 -11.61 -8.62
C ALA A 59 -14.71 -12.06 -9.34
N GLY A 60 -14.88 -12.91 -10.33
CA GLY A 60 -13.77 -13.48 -11.13
C GLY A 60 -12.94 -14.54 -10.43
N GLY A 61 -13.21 -14.81 -9.14
CA GLY A 61 -12.47 -15.79 -8.34
C GLY A 61 -11.11 -15.28 -7.85
N TYR A 62 -10.47 -16.05 -6.96
CA TYR A 62 -9.20 -15.67 -6.35
C TYR A 62 -8.06 -15.60 -7.37
N ALA A 63 -8.00 -16.52 -8.34
CA ALA A 63 -6.97 -16.51 -9.37
C ALA A 63 -6.98 -15.24 -10.23
N ALA A 64 -8.16 -14.70 -10.57
CA ALA A 64 -8.27 -13.43 -11.27
C ALA A 64 -7.81 -12.27 -10.39
N SER A 65 -8.05 -12.33 -9.09
CA SER A 65 -7.58 -11.33 -8.13
C SER A 65 -6.06 -11.36 -7.97
N VAL A 66 -5.44 -12.54 -7.96
CA VAL A 66 -3.98 -12.71 -7.99
C VAL A 66 -3.41 -12.08 -9.25
N ALA A 67 -3.91 -12.43 -10.43
CA ALA A 67 -3.44 -11.89 -11.70
C ALA A 67 -3.60 -10.35 -11.75
N ALA A 68 -4.73 -9.83 -11.28
CA ALA A 68 -4.99 -8.39 -11.21
C ALA A 68 -3.99 -7.66 -10.28
N THR A 69 -3.68 -8.26 -9.13
CA THR A 69 -2.72 -7.70 -8.15
C THR A 69 -1.28 -7.75 -8.69
N MET A 70 -0.90 -8.84 -9.35
CA MET A 70 0.42 -8.96 -9.99
C MET A 70 0.58 -7.97 -11.15
N LEU A 71 -0.47 -7.77 -11.95
CA LEU A 71 -0.49 -6.74 -13.01
C LEU A 71 -0.36 -5.33 -12.42
N ALA A 72 -1.00 -5.06 -11.27
CA ALA A 72 -0.83 -3.78 -10.58
C ALA A 72 0.61 -3.60 -10.11
N ALA A 73 1.19 -4.60 -9.43
CA ALA A 73 2.55 -4.54 -8.91
C ALA A 73 3.59 -4.38 -10.03
N GLY A 74 3.56 -5.26 -11.04
CA GLY A 74 4.47 -5.19 -12.19
C GLY A 74 4.26 -3.92 -13.04
N GLY A 75 3.01 -3.54 -13.27
CA GLY A 75 2.69 -2.32 -14.00
C GLY A 75 3.14 -1.05 -13.28
N ASN A 76 3.02 -0.98 -11.96
CA ASN A 76 3.51 0.15 -11.16
C ASN A 76 5.05 0.20 -11.13
N ALA A 77 5.71 -0.95 -11.32
CA ALA A 77 7.16 -1.01 -11.46
C ALA A 77 7.66 -0.47 -12.80
N LEU A 78 6.88 -0.63 -13.88
CA LEU A 78 7.29 -0.28 -15.24
C LEU A 78 6.69 1.03 -15.75
N LEU A 79 5.47 1.36 -15.31
CA LEU A 79 4.71 2.51 -15.82
C LEU A 79 4.75 3.69 -14.84
N PRO A 80 4.84 4.93 -15.36
CA PRO A 80 4.76 6.12 -14.52
C PRO A 80 3.35 6.29 -13.95
N ALA A 81 3.24 7.15 -12.94
CA ALA A 81 1.97 7.58 -12.35
C ALA A 81 1.05 6.42 -11.89
N ARG A 82 1.65 5.31 -11.43
CA ARG A 82 0.92 4.11 -10.96
C ARG A 82 0.01 3.51 -12.04
N GLY A 83 0.49 3.47 -13.27
CA GLY A 83 -0.25 2.90 -14.41
C GLY A 83 -0.66 1.43 -14.23
N GLY A 84 0.00 0.68 -13.35
CA GLY A 84 -0.38 -0.68 -12.98
C GLY A 84 -1.75 -0.77 -12.32
N ASP A 85 -2.17 0.24 -11.55
CA ASP A 85 -3.52 0.28 -10.98
C ASP A 85 -4.57 0.38 -12.10
N ILE A 86 -4.28 1.10 -13.19
CA ILE A 86 -5.15 1.17 -14.38
C ILE A 86 -5.20 -0.19 -15.09
N LEU A 87 -4.03 -0.84 -15.27
CA LEU A 87 -3.98 -2.19 -15.87
C LEU A 87 -4.81 -3.19 -15.07
N ARG A 88 -4.74 -3.15 -13.74
CA ARG A 88 -5.55 -3.98 -12.84
C ARG A 88 -7.05 -3.80 -13.12
N MET A 89 -7.52 -2.56 -13.22
CA MET A 89 -8.93 -2.25 -13.44
C MET A 89 -9.40 -2.71 -14.83
N VAL A 90 -8.59 -2.50 -15.87
CA VAL A 90 -8.91 -2.92 -17.25
C VAL A 90 -8.95 -4.45 -17.34
N TYR A 91 -7.95 -5.14 -16.80
CA TYR A 91 -7.92 -6.60 -16.75
C TYR A 91 -9.15 -7.15 -16.02
N PHE A 92 -9.51 -6.56 -14.87
CA PHE A 92 -10.63 -7.02 -14.08
C PHE A 92 -11.97 -6.84 -14.81
N LYS A 93 -12.13 -5.72 -15.56
CA LYS A 93 -13.27 -5.52 -16.47
C LYS A 93 -13.35 -6.62 -17.52
N GLN A 94 -12.24 -6.98 -18.16
CA GLN A 94 -12.22 -8.03 -19.19
C GLN A 94 -12.59 -9.39 -18.61
N LYS A 95 -12.17 -9.67 -17.39
CA LYS A 95 -12.38 -10.98 -16.72
C LYS A 95 -13.78 -11.14 -16.14
N THR A 96 -14.39 -10.06 -15.65
CA THR A 96 -15.62 -10.12 -14.85
C THR A 96 -16.81 -9.38 -15.48
N GLY A 97 -16.57 -8.57 -16.51
CA GLY A 97 -17.57 -7.63 -17.05
C GLY A 97 -17.82 -6.41 -16.16
N GLN A 98 -17.23 -6.35 -14.95
CA GLN A 98 -17.42 -5.24 -14.01
C GLN A 98 -16.92 -3.92 -14.61
N PRO A 99 -17.70 -2.83 -14.54
CA PRO A 99 -17.27 -1.53 -15.02
C PRO A 99 -15.96 -1.05 -14.37
N VAL A 100 -15.08 -0.41 -15.15
CA VAL A 100 -13.82 0.15 -14.63
C VAL A 100 -14.05 1.14 -13.48
N THR A 101 -15.14 1.90 -13.54
CA THR A 101 -15.55 2.85 -12.50
C THR A 101 -15.79 2.18 -11.15
N VAL A 102 -16.39 0.99 -11.13
CA VAL A 102 -16.57 0.19 -9.90
C VAL A 102 -15.24 -0.23 -9.34
N SER A 103 -14.33 -0.76 -10.20
CA SER A 103 -12.98 -1.14 -9.79
C SER A 103 -12.17 0.07 -9.29
N ALA A 104 -12.35 1.25 -9.90
CA ALA A 104 -11.70 2.48 -9.48
C ALA A 104 -12.17 2.94 -8.08
N VAL A 105 -13.48 2.92 -7.82
CA VAL A 105 -14.05 3.24 -6.49
C VAL A 105 -13.54 2.27 -5.45
N ARG A 106 -13.53 0.97 -5.75
CA ARG A 106 -13.03 -0.07 -4.85
C ARG A 106 -11.52 0.07 -4.58
N ALA A 107 -10.73 0.43 -5.59
CA ALA A 107 -9.31 0.75 -5.41
C ALA A 107 -9.10 1.99 -4.51
N LEU A 108 -9.96 3.00 -4.63
CA LEU A 108 -9.91 4.17 -3.75
C LEU A 108 -10.30 3.83 -2.30
N LEU A 109 -11.32 2.99 -2.11
CA LEU A 109 -11.69 2.47 -0.79
C LEU A 109 -10.55 1.65 -0.16
N GLU A 110 -9.87 0.84 -0.96
CA GLU A 110 -8.68 0.10 -0.56
C GLU A 110 -7.61 1.04 0.03
N LYS A 111 -7.33 2.14 -0.66
CA LYS A 111 -6.38 3.16 -0.16
C LYS A 111 -6.90 3.89 1.08
N GLY A 112 -8.20 4.15 1.14
CA GLY A 112 -8.83 4.70 2.34
C GLY A 112 -8.69 3.81 3.57
N MET A 113 -8.72 2.48 3.39
CA MET A 113 -8.49 1.51 4.47
C MET A 113 -7.02 1.40 4.89
N ASP A 114 -6.08 1.70 4.00
CA ASP A 114 -4.66 1.72 4.33
C ASP A 114 -4.30 2.89 5.28
N LEU A 115 -4.98 4.04 5.16
CA LEU A 115 -4.66 5.25 5.92
C LEU A 115 -4.69 5.05 7.46
N PRO A 116 -5.75 4.47 8.07
CA PRO A 116 -5.78 4.26 9.52
C PRO A 116 -4.68 3.31 10.00
N VAL A 117 -4.32 2.31 9.17
CA VAL A 117 -3.24 1.38 9.51
C VAL A 117 -1.90 2.09 9.50
N LEU A 118 -1.61 2.84 8.44
CA LEU A 118 -0.37 3.59 8.32
C LEU A 118 -0.23 4.63 9.42
N LEU A 119 -1.32 5.33 9.73
CA LEU A 119 -1.31 6.31 10.80
C LEU A 119 -1.09 5.65 12.17
N SER A 120 -1.75 4.52 12.46
CA SER A 120 -1.49 3.77 13.68
C SER A 120 -0.05 3.28 13.76
N THR A 121 0.55 2.85 12.64
CA THR A 121 1.97 2.47 12.56
C THR A 121 2.88 3.66 12.93
N VAL A 122 2.65 4.84 12.34
CA VAL A 122 3.40 6.06 12.65
C VAL A 122 3.35 6.37 14.14
N LEU A 123 2.17 6.30 14.74
CA LEU A 123 1.96 6.69 16.12
C LEU A 123 2.47 5.64 17.13
N ILE A 124 2.37 4.35 16.79
CA ILE A 124 3.01 3.28 17.58
C ILE A 124 4.53 3.48 17.55
N THR A 125 5.10 3.70 16.37
CA THR A 125 6.54 3.98 16.21
C THR A 125 6.96 5.20 17.04
N TYR A 126 6.24 6.31 16.93
CA TYR A 126 6.52 7.53 17.69
C TYR A 126 6.42 7.32 19.20
N SER A 127 5.39 6.58 19.67
CA SER A 127 5.25 6.26 21.10
C SER A 127 6.39 5.40 21.65
N SER A 128 6.95 4.51 20.81
CA SER A 128 8.10 3.67 21.17
C SER A 128 9.36 4.51 21.43
N PHE A 129 9.55 5.60 20.67
CA PHE A 129 10.67 6.53 20.90
C PHE A 129 10.46 7.45 22.11
N GLN A 130 9.24 7.96 22.30
CA GLN A 130 8.92 8.93 23.37
C GLN A 130 8.52 8.29 24.69
N LYS A 131 8.22 6.98 24.70
CA LYS A 131 7.68 6.24 25.85
C LYS A 131 6.41 6.85 26.47
N ASP A 132 5.66 7.65 25.69
CA ASP A 132 4.39 8.26 26.11
C ASP A 132 3.20 7.58 25.42
N LEU A 133 2.51 6.73 26.17
CA LEU A 133 1.34 5.99 25.68
C LEU A 133 0.11 6.88 25.41
N ARG A 134 0.07 8.13 25.92
CA ARG A 134 -1.06 9.04 25.66
C ARG A 134 -1.17 9.39 24.18
N ILE A 135 -0.07 9.37 23.45
CA ILE A 135 -0.02 9.61 22.01
C ILE A 135 -0.87 8.58 21.25
N LEU A 136 -1.01 7.36 21.79
CA LEU A 136 -1.85 6.33 21.17
C LEU A 136 -3.35 6.66 21.19
N MET A 137 -3.79 7.63 21.98
CA MET A 137 -5.19 8.09 21.93
C MET A 137 -5.54 8.74 20.59
N VAL A 138 -4.58 9.37 19.94
CA VAL A 138 -4.78 10.03 18.63
C VAL A 138 -5.13 9.02 17.53
N PRO A 139 -4.36 7.94 17.31
CA PRO A 139 -4.71 6.94 16.30
C PRO A 139 -6.00 6.21 16.63
N VAL A 140 -6.26 5.94 17.91
CA VAL A 140 -7.52 5.33 18.33
C VAL A 140 -8.70 6.24 17.99
N ALA A 141 -8.62 7.53 18.30
CA ALA A 141 -9.66 8.50 17.95
C ALA A 141 -9.85 8.59 16.42
N MET A 142 -8.75 8.64 15.65
CA MET A 142 -8.84 8.66 14.19
C MET A 142 -9.40 7.37 13.61
N LEU A 143 -9.03 6.21 14.16
CA LEU A 143 -9.63 4.93 13.77
C LEU A 143 -11.14 4.94 14.01
N VAL A 144 -11.58 5.42 15.17
CA VAL A 144 -13.02 5.55 15.49
C VAL A 144 -13.72 6.47 14.48
N VAL A 145 -13.14 7.62 14.14
CA VAL A 145 -13.71 8.55 13.15
C VAL A 145 -13.80 7.88 11.77
N ILE A 146 -12.76 7.19 11.33
CA ILE A 146 -12.76 6.50 10.03
C ILE A 146 -13.80 5.38 10.00
N LEU A 147 -13.89 4.58 11.07
CA LEU A 147 -14.92 3.54 11.19
C LEU A 147 -16.32 4.14 11.18
N ALA A 148 -16.54 5.28 11.86
CA ALA A 148 -17.80 6.00 11.85
C ALA A 148 -18.16 6.53 10.45
N VAL A 149 -17.20 7.09 9.71
CA VAL A 149 -17.40 7.53 8.32
C VAL A 149 -17.71 6.35 7.40
N VAL A 150 -17.00 5.25 7.53
CA VAL A 150 -17.26 4.02 6.76
C VAL A 150 -18.66 3.49 7.07
N ALA A 151 -19.05 3.42 8.34
CA ALA A 151 -20.37 2.99 8.76
C ALA A 151 -21.47 3.93 8.24
N PHE A 152 -21.26 5.26 8.32
CA PHE A 152 -22.19 6.27 7.80
C PHE A 152 -22.40 6.12 6.29
N VAL A 153 -21.33 5.99 5.51
CA VAL A 153 -21.42 5.79 4.06
C VAL A 153 -22.14 4.48 3.71
N GLN A 154 -22.04 3.47 4.56
CA GLN A 154 -22.77 2.21 4.35
C GLN A 154 -24.27 2.29 4.66
N VAL A 155 -24.63 3.04 5.69
CA VAL A 155 -26.05 3.29 6.03
C VAL A 155 -26.71 4.19 4.96
N ARG A 156 -25.91 5.05 4.31
CA ARG A 156 -26.37 6.01 3.29
C ARG A 156 -25.65 5.83 1.96
N PRO A 157 -25.75 4.66 1.32
CA PRO A 157 -25.07 4.37 0.05
C PRO A 157 -25.54 5.28 -1.10
N ASP A 158 -26.75 5.82 -1.01
CA ASP A 158 -27.33 6.82 -1.90
C ASP A 158 -26.45 8.08 -2.03
N ILE A 159 -25.83 8.54 -0.95
CA ILE A 159 -24.96 9.72 -0.97
C ILE A 159 -23.74 9.47 -1.87
N LEU A 160 -23.06 8.34 -1.68
CA LEU A 160 -21.89 7.99 -2.49
C LEU A 160 -22.26 7.69 -3.94
N ASN A 161 -23.34 6.93 -4.17
CA ASN A 161 -23.82 6.60 -5.51
C ASN A 161 -24.21 7.87 -6.29
N ASN A 162 -24.89 8.81 -5.63
CA ASN A 162 -25.25 10.10 -6.22
C ASN A 162 -24.02 10.96 -6.53
N LEU A 163 -23.02 10.97 -5.66
CA LEU A 163 -21.77 11.70 -5.90
C LEU A 163 -21.02 11.10 -7.10
N ILE A 164 -20.88 9.79 -7.15
CA ILE A 164 -20.20 9.08 -8.25
C ILE A 164 -20.94 9.29 -9.56
N SER A 165 -22.27 9.16 -9.57
CA SER A 165 -23.07 9.37 -10.77
C SER A 165 -23.03 10.83 -11.27
N ARG A 166 -22.86 11.82 -10.38
CA ARG A 166 -22.62 13.23 -10.77
C ARG A 166 -21.22 13.40 -11.41
N LEU A 167 -20.19 12.76 -10.84
CA LEU A 167 -18.84 12.78 -11.40
C LEU A 167 -18.80 12.08 -12.77
N GLU A 168 -19.43 10.92 -12.91
CA GLU A 168 -19.51 10.22 -14.19
C GLU A 168 -20.20 11.07 -15.26
N ARG A 169 -21.30 11.75 -14.93
CA ARG A 169 -22.00 12.67 -15.86
C ARG A 169 -21.14 13.87 -16.27
N PHE A 170 -20.30 14.35 -15.37
CA PHE A 170 -19.36 15.44 -15.69
C PHE A 170 -18.28 15.02 -16.70
N PHE A 171 -17.79 13.78 -16.59
CA PHE A 171 -16.73 13.25 -17.45
C PHE A 171 -17.23 12.54 -18.73
N ARG A 172 -18.51 12.12 -18.78
CA ARG A 172 -19.11 11.40 -19.90
C ARG A 172 -20.46 12.00 -20.26
N LYS A 173 -20.56 12.54 -21.47
CA LYS A 173 -21.85 13.04 -22.04
C LYS A 173 -22.87 11.93 -22.33
N ASP A 174 -22.45 10.68 -22.49
CA ASP A 174 -23.30 9.52 -22.85
C ASP A 174 -23.38 8.50 -21.71
N ALA A 175 -23.63 8.94 -20.48
CA ALA A 175 -23.85 8.03 -19.36
C ALA A 175 -25.22 7.36 -19.51
N GLN A 176 -25.23 6.11 -20.00
CA GLN A 176 -26.40 5.23 -19.92
C GLN A 176 -26.84 5.10 -18.46
N ASP A 177 -28.14 5.14 -18.22
CA ASP A 177 -28.71 5.01 -16.87
C ASP A 177 -28.25 3.69 -16.22
N ARG A 178 -27.34 3.82 -15.27
CA ARG A 178 -26.75 2.70 -14.49
C ARG A 178 -27.24 2.73 -13.04
N SER A 179 -28.50 3.07 -12.83
CA SER A 179 -29.11 3.10 -11.51
C SER A 179 -28.98 1.80 -10.71
N SER A 180 -28.66 0.68 -11.38
CA SER A 180 -28.45 -0.64 -10.77
C SER A 180 -26.98 -0.97 -10.41
N VAL A 181 -26.01 -0.10 -10.74
CA VAL A 181 -24.59 -0.38 -10.50
C VAL A 181 -24.24 -0.13 -9.04
N ARG A 182 -23.82 -1.19 -8.35
CA ARG A 182 -23.37 -1.12 -6.97
C ARG A 182 -21.85 -0.88 -6.91
N TYR A 183 -21.45 0.32 -6.50
CA TYR A 183 -20.04 0.70 -6.37
C TYR A 183 -19.40 0.18 -5.08
N MET A 184 -20.13 0.24 -3.99
CA MET A 184 -19.65 -0.21 -2.67
C MET A 184 -19.84 -1.72 -2.51
N PRO A 185 -18.86 -2.42 -1.94
CA PRO A 185 -19.06 -3.78 -1.47
C PRO A 185 -20.16 -3.87 -0.41
N SER A 186 -20.78 -5.05 -0.26
CA SER A 186 -21.72 -5.29 0.83
C SER A 186 -21.02 -5.23 2.19
N PHE A 187 -21.79 -4.91 3.23
CA PHE A 187 -21.28 -4.73 4.59
C PHE A 187 -20.40 -5.89 5.06
N PRO A 188 -20.77 -7.18 4.90
CA PRO A 188 -19.92 -8.28 5.32
C PRO A 188 -18.57 -8.33 4.59
N TYR A 189 -18.57 -8.03 3.28
CA TYR A 189 -17.32 -8.01 2.51
C TYR A 189 -16.43 -6.81 2.87
N LEU A 190 -17.01 -5.67 3.18
CA LEU A 190 -16.26 -4.49 3.58
C LEU A 190 -15.53 -4.73 4.92
N TRP A 191 -16.21 -5.32 5.91
CA TRP A 191 -15.59 -5.66 7.20
C TRP A 191 -14.52 -6.75 7.06
N ARG A 192 -14.77 -7.76 6.23
CA ARG A 192 -13.76 -8.78 5.93
C ARG A 192 -12.54 -8.17 5.24
N THR A 193 -12.76 -7.25 4.30
CA THR A 193 -11.68 -6.52 3.62
C THR A 193 -10.87 -5.67 4.62
N PHE A 194 -11.54 -5.00 5.54
CA PHE A 194 -10.87 -4.24 6.59
C PHE A 194 -10.05 -5.15 7.52
N ALA A 195 -10.61 -6.27 7.95
CA ALA A 195 -9.89 -7.26 8.76
C ALA A 195 -8.65 -7.82 8.02
N VAL A 196 -8.80 -8.14 6.73
CA VAL A 196 -7.68 -8.57 5.88
C VAL A 196 -6.66 -7.44 5.71
N THR A 197 -7.07 -6.18 5.63
CA THR A 197 -6.15 -5.04 5.55
C THR A 197 -5.32 -4.91 6.82
N MET A 198 -5.95 -5.00 8.00
CA MET A 198 -5.24 -5.01 9.29
C MET A 198 -4.23 -6.16 9.36
N PHE A 199 -4.71 -7.38 9.09
CA PHE A 199 -3.86 -8.57 9.10
C PHE A 199 -2.67 -8.44 8.13
N MET A 200 -2.92 -7.98 6.92
CA MET A 200 -1.92 -7.84 5.87
C MET A 200 -0.78 -6.90 6.25
N TRP A 201 -1.09 -5.75 6.83
CA TRP A 201 -0.08 -4.78 7.23
C TRP A 201 0.74 -5.24 8.44
N TYR A 202 0.10 -5.82 9.44
CA TYR A 202 0.77 -6.17 10.69
C TYR A 202 1.36 -7.59 10.73
N VAL A 203 1.02 -8.46 9.77
CA VAL A 203 1.59 -9.81 9.72
C VAL A 203 2.44 -10.01 8.48
N PRO A 204 1.92 -10.28 7.26
CA PRO A 204 2.79 -10.60 6.13
C PRO A 204 3.71 -9.45 5.70
N VAL A 205 3.28 -8.19 5.79
CA VAL A 205 4.15 -7.05 5.48
C VAL A 205 5.26 -6.94 6.53
N ALA A 206 4.94 -7.04 7.82
CA ALA A 206 5.93 -7.00 8.89
C ALA A 206 6.93 -8.17 8.79
N LEU A 207 6.44 -9.38 8.52
CA LEU A 207 7.32 -10.56 8.30
C LEU A 207 8.25 -10.34 7.11
N SER A 208 7.78 -9.73 6.02
CA SER A 208 8.62 -9.46 4.84
C SER A 208 9.72 -8.45 5.15
N TYR A 209 9.45 -7.39 5.91
CA TYR A 209 10.48 -6.45 6.33
C TYR A 209 11.42 -7.05 7.37
N GLY A 210 10.93 -7.88 8.29
CA GLY A 210 11.76 -8.63 9.23
C GLY A 210 12.72 -9.58 8.52
N ALA A 211 12.23 -10.34 7.53
CA ALA A 211 13.06 -11.23 6.72
C ALA A 211 14.08 -10.45 5.86
N PHE A 212 13.69 -9.27 5.36
CA PHE A 212 14.61 -8.38 4.67
C PHE A 212 15.73 -7.88 5.58
N LEU A 213 15.43 -7.48 6.82
CA LEU A 213 16.45 -7.08 7.80
C LEU A 213 17.44 -8.23 8.07
N LEU A 214 16.94 -9.45 8.30
CA LEU A 214 17.81 -10.63 8.45
C LEU A 214 18.71 -10.85 7.22
N PHE A 215 18.15 -10.68 6.02
CA PHE A 215 18.92 -10.83 4.78
C PHE A 215 20.08 -9.83 4.68
N VAL A 216 19.89 -8.60 5.16
CA VAL A 216 20.95 -7.57 5.18
C VAL A 216 21.80 -7.58 6.47
N GLY A 217 21.69 -8.62 7.29
CA GLY A 217 22.51 -8.81 8.49
C GLY A 217 22.11 -7.95 9.69
N ILE A 218 20.87 -7.45 9.72
CA ILE A 218 20.33 -6.66 10.83
C ILE A 218 19.32 -7.49 11.60
N GLU A 219 19.48 -7.62 12.90
CA GLU A 219 18.51 -8.28 13.76
C GLU A 219 17.20 -7.48 13.81
N PRO A 220 16.04 -8.06 13.39
CA PRO A 220 14.80 -7.34 13.38
C PRO A 220 14.23 -7.20 14.79
N ASP A 221 13.92 -5.97 15.18
CA ASP A 221 13.06 -5.66 16.30
C ASP A 221 11.75 -5.01 15.80
N LEU A 222 10.76 -4.91 16.68
CA LEU A 222 9.46 -4.35 16.32
C LEU A 222 9.57 -2.91 15.82
N THR A 223 10.42 -2.10 16.44
CA THR A 223 10.61 -0.69 16.07
C THR A 223 11.21 -0.56 14.69
N SER A 224 12.27 -1.31 14.39
CA SER A 224 12.92 -1.32 13.06
C SER A 224 11.94 -1.71 11.96
N VAL A 225 11.15 -2.77 12.18
CA VAL A 225 10.14 -3.22 11.21
C VAL A 225 9.06 -2.15 10.98
N LEU A 226 8.55 -1.52 12.04
CA LEU A 226 7.52 -0.47 11.92
C LEU A 226 8.06 0.79 11.24
N VAL A 227 9.30 1.19 11.53
CA VAL A 227 9.98 2.30 10.85
C VAL A 227 10.10 2.01 9.36
N LEU A 228 10.55 0.82 8.97
CA LEU A 228 10.65 0.45 7.55
C LEU A 228 9.30 0.45 6.85
N ILE A 229 8.25 -0.10 7.48
CA ILE A 229 6.88 -0.07 6.94
C ILE A 229 6.42 1.37 6.71
N MET A 230 6.62 2.23 7.69
CA MET A 230 6.23 3.65 7.61
C MET A 230 6.92 4.36 6.46
N PHE A 231 8.24 4.26 6.39
CA PHE A 231 9.02 4.95 5.35
C PHE A 231 8.80 4.37 3.97
N ALA A 232 8.62 3.05 3.82
CA ALA A 232 8.26 2.42 2.57
C ALA A 232 6.89 2.90 2.07
N ALA A 233 5.90 2.98 2.97
CA ALA A 233 4.58 3.49 2.62
C ALA A 233 4.62 4.96 2.19
N LEU A 234 5.39 5.80 2.89
CA LEU A 234 5.60 7.21 2.51
C LEU A 234 6.29 7.32 1.15
N GLY A 235 7.36 6.54 0.92
CA GLY A 235 8.08 6.55 -0.34
C GLY A 235 7.22 6.13 -1.54
N VAL A 236 6.30 5.18 -1.34
CA VAL A 236 5.35 4.75 -2.37
C VAL A 236 4.18 5.72 -2.54
N ALA A 237 3.77 6.45 -1.49
CA ALA A 237 2.66 7.39 -1.55
C ALA A 237 2.96 8.62 -2.42
N VAL A 238 4.23 9.04 -2.49
CA VAL A 238 4.65 10.20 -3.28
C VAL A 238 4.63 9.88 -4.78
N PRO A 239 3.92 10.66 -5.61
CA PRO A 239 3.96 10.50 -7.06
C PRO A 239 5.38 10.70 -7.60
N SER A 240 5.97 9.65 -8.14
CA SER A 240 7.38 9.60 -8.54
C SER A 240 7.55 8.89 -9.89
N ALA A 241 8.78 8.69 -10.33
CA ALA A 241 9.12 7.85 -11.49
C ALA A 241 8.64 6.40 -11.29
N PRO A 242 8.64 5.57 -12.35
CA PRO A 242 8.33 4.15 -12.23
C PRO A 242 9.08 3.50 -11.06
N SER A 243 8.45 2.56 -10.36
CA SER A 243 8.98 1.90 -9.14
C SER A 243 9.29 2.83 -7.95
N GLY A 244 8.89 4.10 -7.98
CA GLY A 244 9.29 5.03 -6.93
C GLY A 244 10.77 5.36 -6.93
N LEU A 245 11.47 5.15 -8.06
CA LEU A 245 12.92 5.37 -8.19
C LEU A 245 13.33 6.74 -7.63
N GLY A 246 14.35 6.72 -6.79
CA GLY A 246 14.85 7.89 -6.07
C GLY A 246 14.07 8.15 -4.78
N VAL A 247 12.77 8.42 -4.86
CA VAL A 247 11.93 8.78 -3.70
C VAL A 247 11.82 7.62 -2.71
N PHE A 248 11.52 6.41 -3.18
CA PHE A 248 11.48 5.23 -2.33
C PHE A 248 12.85 4.96 -1.70
N HIS A 249 13.94 5.07 -2.47
CA HIS A 249 15.29 4.86 -1.96
C HIS A 249 15.67 5.90 -0.91
N ALA A 250 15.36 7.19 -1.15
CA ALA A 250 15.59 8.25 -0.16
C ALA A 250 14.78 8.04 1.13
N SER A 251 13.54 7.56 0.98
CA SER A 251 12.69 7.23 2.12
C SER A 251 13.28 6.08 2.95
N MET A 252 13.69 4.98 2.29
CA MET A 252 14.31 3.85 2.98
C MET A 252 15.66 4.24 3.61
N ALA A 253 16.44 5.06 2.93
CA ALA A 253 17.65 5.63 3.44
C ALA A 253 17.45 6.36 4.77
N SER A 254 16.44 7.25 4.81
CA SER A 254 16.07 7.96 6.02
C SER A 254 15.60 7.01 7.14
N ALA A 255 14.95 5.90 6.79
CA ALA A 255 14.56 4.90 7.78
C ALA A 255 15.79 4.27 8.46
N PHE A 256 16.78 3.86 7.67
CA PHE A 256 18.03 3.29 8.20
C PHE A 256 18.84 4.30 9.01
N GLU A 257 18.87 5.57 8.60
CA GLU A 257 19.53 6.65 9.35
C GLU A 257 18.88 6.83 10.74
N ILE A 258 17.54 6.83 10.83
CA ILE A 258 16.80 6.92 12.10
C ILE A 258 17.07 5.71 13.00
N LEU A 259 17.26 4.53 12.41
CA LEU A 259 17.59 3.30 13.14
C LEU A 259 19.05 3.23 13.58
N GLY A 260 19.88 4.24 13.26
CA GLY A 260 21.30 4.28 13.62
C GLY A 260 22.20 3.48 12.68
N HIS A 261 21.65 2.96 11.58
CA HIS A 261 22.41 2.31 10.51
C HIS A 261 22.71 3.35 9.42
N GLY A 262 23.61 4.30 9.73
CA GLY A 262 24.02 5.33 8.76
C GLY A 262 24.80 4.73 7.57
N TRP A 263 24.77 5.42 6.46
CA TRP A 263 25.44 5.10 5.18
C TRP A 263 26.96 5.23 5.30
#